data_f70e92a2cec921e4407b160bdbff63f2
#
_entry.id   f70e92a2cec921e4407b160bdbff63f2
#
_cell.length_a   1.000
_cell.length_b   1.000
_cell.length_c   1.000
_cell.angle_alpha   90.00
_cell.angle_beta   90.00
_cell.angle_gamma   90.00
#
_symmetry.space_group_name_H-M   'P 1'
#
loop_
_entity.id
_entity.type
_entity.pdbx_description
1 polymer ?
#
loop_
_entity_poly.entity_id
_entity_poly.type
_entity_poly.pdbx_seq_one_letter_code
_entity_poly.pdbx_strand_id
1 'polypeptide(L)'
;MSRLSLVVAVACLAAVTTSARAEISDPVRLESGQISGVPGAKDGIRVFKGIPFAAAPVGDLRWKDAQSVSKWDGVRKADSFGDVCIQPPGKGRQNIAVDVPGSPKQSEDCLYLNVWTGAKSASDKRPVMVWIYGGAFTEGAGSIGLYDGTMLAKKGAVVVTMNYRLGPFGFFAHPALSAESPHHTSGNQGITDMLAALHWVQDNIAAFGGDPKNVTVFGQSAGAMAISALVGSPIAKGLFNRAISESGNWMGLRLGAMAPYAPAEAAGEKKAEAAGLMTLAQMRALSPEDVTAKLGGRGPGGMLADGYVFP
;
A
#
# COMPACT_ATOMS: atom_id res chain seq x y z
N MET A 1 -32.28 69.42 43.55
CA MET A 1 -32.24 68.97 42.14
C MET A 1 -31.22 67.85 42.10
N SER A 2 -31.67 66.61 42.23
CA SER A 2 -30.79 65.40 42.28
C SER A 2 -30.71 64.80 40.86
N ARG A 3 -29.51 64.66 40.33
CA ARG A 3 -29.29 63.98 39.02
C ARG A 3 -29.01 62.50 39.30
N LEU A 4 -29.94 61.67 38.88
CA LEU A 4 -29.81 60.22 38.94
C LEU A 4 -29.03 59.75 37.67
N SER A 5 -27.80 59.23 37.86
CA SER A 5 -27.00 58.68 36.80
C SER A 5 -27.34 57.18 36.61
N LEU A 6 -27.93 56.85 35.48
CA LEU A 6 -28.26 55.47 35.07
C LEU A 6 -27.00 54.81 34.47
N VAL A 7 -26.40 53.82 35.14
CA VAL A 7 -25.33 53.02 34.63
C VAL A 7 -25.96 51.81 33.92
N VAL A 8 -25.84 51.75 32.59
CA VAL A 8 -26.25 50.60 31.75
C VAL A 8 -25.07 49.64 31.72
N ALA A 9 -25.13 48.52 32.39
CA ALA A 9 -24.17 47.43 32.29
C ALA A 9 -24.53 46.58 31.05
N VAL A 10 -23.70 46.67 29.98
CA VAL A 10 -23.80 45.76 28.83
C VAL A 10 -23.07 44.45 29.17
N ALA A 11 -23.83 43.40 29.43
CA ALA A 11 -23.28 42.05 29.61
C ALA A 11 -23.02 41.46 28.23
N CYS A 12 -21.75 41.39 27.79
CA CYS A 12 -21.33 40.61 26.64
C CYS A 12 -21.38 39.14 26.97
N LEU A 13 -22.44 38.42 26.56
CA LEU A 13 -22.47 36.97 26.53
C LEU A 13 -21.56 36.51 25.40
N ALA A 14 -20.33 36.08 25.75
CA ALA A 14 -19.48 35.34 24.83
C ALA A 14 -20.08 33.94 24.67
N ALA A 15 -20.75 33.69 23.54
CA ALA A 15 -21.17 32.36 23.15
C ALA A 15 -19.93 31.53 22.84
N VAL A 16 -19.49 30.71 23.79
CA VAL A 16 -18.49 29.66 23.55
C VAL A 16 -19.15 28.60 22.69
N THR A 17 -19.02 28.73 21.38
CA THR A 17 -19.36 27.63 20.46
C THR A 17 -18.34 26.54 20.64
N THR A 18 -18.62 25.56 21.51
CA THR A 18 -17.91 24.29 21.51
C THR A 18 -18.25 23.62 20.19
N SER A 19 -17.34 23.69 19.19
CA SER A 19 -17.39 22.85 18.02
C SER A 19 -17.34 21.40 18.53
N ALA A 20 -18.48 20.73 18.49
CA ALA A 20 -18.52 19.29 18.72
C ALA A 20 -17.60 18.64 17.69
N ARG A 21 -16.52 18.03 18.16
CA ARG A 21 -15.63 17.24 17.28
C ARG A 21 -16.47 16.10 16.75
N ALA A 22 -16.65 16.06 15.42
CA ALA A 22 -17.35 14.95 14.79
C ALA A 22 -16.53 13.67 15.02
N GLU A 23 -17.14 12.67 15.66
CA GLU A 23 -16.52 11.35 15.83
C GLU A 23 -16.19 10.73 14.47
N ILE A 24 -15.22 9.80 14.45
CA ILE A 24 -14.99 8.97 13.26
C ILE A 24 -16.27 8.19 13.00
N SER A 25 -16.89 8.43 11.85
CA SER A 25 -18.12 7.75 11.46
C SER A 25 -17.92 6.23 11.39
N ASP A 26 -18.96 5.48 11.68
CA ASP A 26 -19.08 4.07 11.34
C ASP A 26 -20.43 3.85 10.68
N PRO A 27 -20.46 3.54 9.39
CA PRO A 27 -19.31 3.26 8.51
C PRO A 27 -18.46 4.48 8.12
N VAL A 28 -17.17 4.23 7.85
CA VAL A 28 -16.23 5.21 7.29
C VAL A 28 -16.48 5.35 5.80
N ARG A 29 -16.55 6.58 5.30
CA ARG A 29 -16.71 6.87 3.87
C ARG A 29 -15.35 7.03 3.20
N LEU A 30 -15.13 6.26 2.12
CA LEU A 30 -13.99 6.34 1.22
C LEU A 30 -14.46 6.88 -0.15
N GLU A 31 -13.52 7.22 -1.02
CA GLU A 31 -13.84 7.55 -2.42
C GLU A 31 -14.55 6.42 -3.17
N SER A 32 -14.17 5.17 -2.88
CA SER A 32 -14.69 3.98 -3.54
C SER A 32 -15.99 3.42 -2.91
N GLY A 33 -16.38 3.84 -1.69
CA GLY A 33 -17.58 3.36 -1.02
C GLY A 33 -17.50 3.48 0.51
N GLN A 34 -18.30 2.71 1.23
CA GLN A 34 -18.29 2.72 2.69
C GLN A 34 -17.73 1.42 3.25
N ILE A 35 -17.04 1.53 4.39
CA ILE A 35 -16.49 0.37 5.11
C ILE A 35 -16.81 0.45 6.60
N SER A 36 -17.00 -0.70 7.26
CA SER A 36 -17.08 -0.81 8.71
C SER A 36 -15.88 -1.59 9.25
N GLY A 37 -15.25 -1.06 10.30
CA GLY A 37 -14.11 -1.71 10.96
C GLY A 37 -14.52 -2.52 12.18
N VAL A 38 -13.51 -3.01 12.90
CA VAL A 38 -13.66 -3.76 14.14
C VAL A 38 -12.87 -3.13 15.28
N PRO A 39 -13.21 -3.42 16.56
CA PRO A 39 -12.34 -3.08 17.68
C PRO A 39 -10.95 -3.71 17.50
N GLY A 40 -9.92 -2.97 17.82
CA GLY A 40 -8.55 -3.49 17.83
C GLY A 40 -8.26 -4.32 19.10
N ALA A 41 -7.07 -4.93 19.12
CA ALA A 41 -6.61 -5.76 20.25
C ALA A 41 -6.42 -4.96 21.57
N LYS A 42 -6.49 -3.65 21.52
CA LYS A 42 -6.38 -2.74 22.68
C LYS A 42 -7.50 -1.72 22.66
N ASP A 43 -8.02 -1.40 23.86
CA ASP A 43 -9.10 -0.43 24.04
C ASP A 43 -8.78 0.91 23.36
N GLY A 44 -9.78 1.49 22.72
CA GLY A 44 -9.69 2.76 22.02
C GLY A 44 -8.99 2.70 20.67
N ILE A 45 -8.63 1.51 20.17
CA ILE A 45 -8.12 1.31 18.82
C ILE A 45 -9.22 0.68 17.95
N ARG A 46 -9.37 1.18 16.73
CA ARG A 46 -10.19 0.58 15.66
C ARG A 46 -9.26 0.06 14.57
N VAL A 47 -9.65 -1.05 13.98
CA VAL A 47 -8.90 -1.71 12.91
C VAL A 47 -9.81 -1.91 11.71
N PHE A 48 -9.29 -1.61 10.54
CA PHE A 48 -9.93 -1.85 9.26
C PHE A 48 -8.97 -2.71 8.44
N LYS A 49 -9.41 -3.90 8.06
CA LYS A 49 -8.59 -4.92 7.38
C LYS A 49 -9.13 -5.21 5.99
N GLY A 50 -8.24 -5.55 5.06
CA GLY A 50 -8.64 -5.99 3.73
C GLY A 50 -9.34 -4.90 2.90
N ILE A 51 -8.91 -3.65 3.02
CA ILE A 51 -9.43 -2.54 2.22
C ILE A 51 -8.77 -2.61 0.83
N PRO A 52 -9.51 -2.77 -0.28
CA PRO A 52 -8.93 -2.72 -1.60
C PRO A 52 -8.48 -1.30 -1.93
N PHE A 53 -7.23 -1.13 -2.35
CA PHE A 53 -6.70 0.14 -2.80
C PHE A 53 -6.50 0.21 -4.32
N ALA A 54 -6.58 -0.94 -4.98
CA ALA A 54 -6.55 -1.06 -6.43
C ALA A 54 -7.46 -2.20 -6.90
N ALA A 55 -7.80 -2.22 -8.18
CA ALA A 55 -8.51 -3.33 -8.81
C ALA A 55 -7.64 -4.59 -8.78
N ALA A 56 -8.28 -5.77 -8.70
CA ALA A 56 -7.59 -7.05 -8.74
C ALA A 56 -6.75 -7.18 -10.03
N PRO A 57 -5.43 -7.38 -9.95
CA PRO A 57 -4.56 -7.45 -11.13
C PRO A 57 -4.59 -8.83 -11.77
N VAL A 58 -5.78 -9.28 -12.18
CA VAL A 58 -6.05 -10.60 -12.77
C VAL A 58 -6.36 -10.52 -14.25
N GLY A 59 -6.18 -11.58 -14.99
CA GLY A 59 -6.52 -11.66 -16.42
C GLY A 59 -5.79 -10.59 -17.22
N ASP A 60 -6.53 -9.73 -17.92
CA ASP A 60 -5.96 -8.64 -18.72
C ASP A 60 -5.27 -7.55 -17.92
N LEU A 61 -5.51 -7.48 -16.59
CA LEU A 61 -4.84 -6.57 -15.68
C LEU A 61 -3.53 -7.14 -15.09
N ARG A 62 -3.26 -8.45 -15.31
CA ARG A 62 -1.99 -9.04 -14.91
C ARG A 62 -0.85 -8.29 -15.62
N TRP A 63 0.14 -7.84 -14.84
CA TRP A 63 1.29 -7.02 -15.24
C TRP A 63 0.98 -5.60 -15.72
N LYS A 64 -0.24 -5.11 -15.60
CA LYS A 64 -0.52 -3.67 -15.73
C LYS A 64 -0.23 -2.95 -14.43
N ASP A 65 0.01 -1.65 -14.52
CA ASP A 65 0.03 -0.78 -13.35
C ASP A 65 -1.29 -0.89 -12.58
N ALA A 66 -1.24 -0.63 -11.27
CA ALA A 66 -2.41 -0.70 -10.42
C ALA A 66 -3.53 0.20 -10.96
N GLN A 67 -4.71 -0.37 -11.17
CA GLN A 67 -5.89 0.34 -11.66
C GLN A 67 -6.80 0.74 -10.51
N SER A 68 -7.59 1.79 -10.70
CA SER A 68 -8.54 2.27 -9.69
C SER A 68 -9.55 1.19 -9.29
N VAL A 69 -9.88 1.15 -8.02
CA VAL A 69 -10.94 0.28 -7.49
C VAL A 69 -12.31 0.71 -8.04
N SER A 70 -13.11 -0.25 -8.46
CA SER A 70 -14.52 0.02 -8.80
C SER A 70 -15.28 0.46 -7.55
N LYS A 71 -16.11 1.48 -7.68
CA LYS A 71 -17.00 1.90 -6.60
C LYS A 71 -17.99 0.80 -6.25
N TRP A 72 -18.34 0.71 -4.99
CA TRP A 72 -19.33 -0.25 -4.49
C TRP A 72 -20.46 0.45 -3.72
N ASP A 73 -21.63 -0.16 -3.76
CA ASP A 73 -22.77 0.26 -2.97
C ASP A 73 -22.80 -0.45 -1.61
N GLY A 74 -23.46 0.19 -0.63
CA GLY A 74 -23.59 -0.35 0.73
C GLY A 74 -22.28 -0.28 1.52
N VAL A 75 -22.24 -1.04 2.62
CA VAL A 75 -21.14 -1.07 3.57
C VAL A 75 -20.37 -2.37 3.45
N ARG A 76 -19.09 -2.29 3.03
CA ARG A 76 -18.17 -3.44 3.02
C ARG A 76 -17.61 -3.64 4.42
N LYS A 77 -17.62 -4.89 4.91
CA LYS A 77 -16.95 -5.24 6.16
C LYS A 77 -15.44 -5.24 5.96
N ALA A 78 -14.72 -4.50 6.81
CA ALA A 78 -13.26 -4.47 6.86
C ALA A 78 -12.79 -5.14 8.17
N ASP A 79 -13.25 -6.38 8.39
CA ASP A 79 -13.07 -7.18 9.61
C ASP A 79 -12.01 -8.28 9.47
N SER A 80 -11.63 -8.63 8.24
CA SER A 80 -10.67 -9.68 7.92
C SER A 80 -9.61 -9.18 6.94
N PHE A 81 -8.40 -9.72 7.05
CA PHE A 81 -7.34 -9.42 6.10
C PHE A 81 -7.73 -9.91 4.70
N GLY A 82 -7.39 -9.15 3.68
CA GLY A 82 -7.46 -9.60 2.30
C GLY A 82 -6.39 -10.66 1.99
N ASP A 83 -6.57 -11.36 0.88
CA ASP A 83 -5.63 -12.38 0.43
C ASP A 83 -4.21 -11.80 0.23
N VAL A 84 -3.20 -12.63 0.40
CA VAL A 84 -1.81 -12.25 0.20
C VAL A 84 -1.39 -12.50 -1.25
N CYS A 85 -0.43 -11.73 -1.74
CA CYS A 85 0.06 -11.89 -3.10
C CYS A 85 0.75 -13.24 -3.29
N ILE A 86 0.65 -13.80 -4.52
CA ILE A 86 1.29 -15.05 -4.92
C ILE A 86 2.79 -14.99 -4.62
N GLN A 87 3.29 -15.99 -3.94
CA GLN A 87 4.66 -16.11 -3.49
C GLN A 87 5.06 -17.58 -3.30
N PRO A 88 6.34 -17.95 -3.24
CA PRO A 88 6.75 -19.32 -3.03
C PRO A 88 6.17 -19.89 -1.72
N PRO A 89 5.77 -21.18 -1.68
CA PRO A 89 5.26 -21.79 -0.46
C PRO A 89 6.33 -21.73 0.65
N GLY A 90 5.88 -21.35 1.85
CA GLY A 90 6.66 -20.91 3.00
C GLY A 90 7.85 -21.77 3.40
N LYS A 91 8.99 -21.52 2.78
CA LYS A 91 10.32 -21.81 3.32
C LYS A 91 11.04 -20.52 3.73
N GLY A 92 10.34 -19.38 3.67
CA GLY A 92 10.87 -18.07 4.01
C GLY A 92 11.10 -17.89 5.50
N ARG A 93 12.05 -17.02 5.84
CA ARG A 93 12.34 -16.59 7.22
C ARG A 93 11.17 -15.88 7.89
N GLN A 94 10.18 -15.49 7.13
CA GLN A 94 8.92 -14.93 7.61
C GLN A 94 7.91 -16.07 7.55
N ASN A 95 7.59 -16.67 8.70
CA ASN A 95 6.48 -17.60 8.86
C ASN A 95 5.18 -16.86 8.56
N ILE A 96 4.90 -16.67 7.26
CA ILE A 96 3.57 -16.28 6.84
C ILE A 96 2.77 -17.55 6.98
N ALA A 97 1.93 -17.61 8.00
CA ALA A 97 1.02 -18.70 8.21
C ALA A 97 -0.09 -18.63 7.13
N VAL A 98 0.27 -18.91 5.87
CA VAL A 98 -0.69 -18.95 4.74
C VAL A 98 -1.59 -20.19 4.80
N ASP A 99 -1.22 -21.20 5.61
CA ASP A 99 -1.94 -22.47 5.68
C ASP A 99 -2.64 -22.70 7.03
N VAL A 100 -2.76 -21.66 7.88
CA VAL A 100 -3.51 -21.77 9.14
C VAL A 100 -4.98 -21.50 8.84
N PRO A 101 -5.94 -22.30 9.34
CA PRO A 101 -7.36 -22.00 9.19
C PRO A 101 -7.70 -20.57 9.60
N GLY A 102 -8.33 -19.82 8.70
CA GLY A 102 -8.64 -18.40 8.90
C GLY A 102 -7.53 -17.40 8.50
N SER A 103 -6.38 -17.88 8.02
CA SER A 103 -5.36 -17.04 7.40
C SER A 103 -5.73 -16.65 5.97
N PRO A 104 -5.25 -15.50 5.48
CA PRO A 104 -5.39 -15.11 4.08
C PRO A 104 -4.82 -16.18 3.15
N LYS A 105 -5.51 -16.45 2.04
CA LYS A 105 -5.01 -17.32 0.98
C LYS A 105 -4.05 -16.56 0.09
N GLN A 106 -3.29 -17.28 -0.75
CA GLN A 106 -2.54 -16.66 -1.83
C GLN A 106 -3.46 -16.41 -3.04
N SER A 107 -3.40 -15.21 -3.59
CA SER A 107 -4.21 -14.82 -4.75
C SER A 107 -3.48 -13.73 -5.55
N GLU A 108 -3.79 -13.61 -6.84
CA GLU A 108 -3.45 -12.41 -7.60
C GLU A 108 -4.34 -11.23 -7.19
N ASP A 109 -5.59 -11.48 -6.75
CA ASP A 109 -6.42 -10.46 -6.08
C ASP A 109 -5.90 -10.23 -4.66
N CYS A 110 -4.87 -9.40 -4.54
CA CYS A 110 -4.12 -9.22 -3.30
C CYS A 110 -3.83 -7.75 -2.95
N LEU A 111 -4.29 -6.79 -3.75
CA LEU A 111 -3.97 -5.37 -3.55
C LEU A 111 -4.86 -4.75 -2.46
N TYR A 112 -4.60 -5.17 -1.24
CA TYR A 112 -5.31 -4.76 -0.03
C TYR A 112 -4.37 -4.07 0.96
N LEU A 113 -4.94 -3.14 1.72
CA LEU A 113 -4.27 -2.48 2.83
C LEU A 113 -5.09 -2.59 4.11
N ASN A 114 -4.46 -2.27 5.24
CA ASN A 114 -5.08 -2.31 6.56
C ASN A 114 -4.77 -1.01 7.30
N VAL A 115 -5.70 -0.56 8.15
CA VAL A 115 -5.57 0.69 8.91
C VAL A 115 -5.83 0.44 10.39
N TRP A 116 -4.94 0.91 11.25
CA TRP A 116 -5.12 0.98 12.71
C TRP A 116 -5.19 2.44 13.14
N THR A 117 -6.22 2.80 13.87
CA THR A 117 -6.38 4.15 14.38
C THR A 117 -6.91 4.17 15.80
N GLY A 118 -6.34 5.04 16.62
CA GLY A 118 -6.91 5.41 17.94
C GLY A 118 -7.51 6.82 17.92
N ALA A 119 -7.69 7.41 16.72
CA ALA A 119 -8.31 8.72 16.60
C ALA A 119 -9.78 8.66 17.02
N LYS A 120 -10.24 9.72 17.69
CA LYS A 120 -11.64 9.87 18.09
C LYS A 120 -12.43 10.65 17.05
N SER A 121 -11.74 11.39 16.18
CA SER A 121 -12.34 12.28 15.23
C SER A 121 -11.50 12.36 13.95
N ALA A 122 -12.15 12.54 12.81
CA ALA A 122 -11.49 12.84 11.54
C ALA A 122 -10.64 14.14 11.62
N SER A 123 -10.94 15.04 12.55
CA SER A 123 -10.18 16.28 12.77
C SER A 123 -8.96 16.12 13.68
N ASP A 124 -8.64 14.93 14.18
CA ASP A 124 -7.50 14.68 15.08
C ASP A 124 -6.16 14.94 14.40
N LYS A 125 -6.08 14.78 13.06
CA LYS A 125 -4.90 15.04 12.23
C LYS A 125 -3.64 14.37 12.80
N ARG A 126 -3.75 13.08 13.09
CA ARG A 126 -2.64 12.29 13.63
C ARG A 126 -1.57 12.04 12.58
N PRO A 127 -0.30 11.91 12.96
CA PRO A 127 0.74 11.46 12.03
C PRO A 127 0.37 10.09 11.46
N VAL A 128 0.64 9.90 10.18
CA VAL A 128 0.38 8.64 9.46
C VAL A 128 1.69 7.90 9.26
N MET A 129 1.70 6.62 9.55
CA MET A 129 2.85 5.73 9.33
C MET A 129 2.45 4.61 8.38
N VAL A 130 3.12 4.52 7.23
CA VAL A 130 2.81 3.54 6.17
C VAL A 130 3.95 2.54 6.09
N TRP A 131 3.65 1.27 6.42
CA TRP A 131 4.61 0.17 6.42
C TRP A 131 4.73 -0.50 5.07
N ILE A 132 5.95 -0.65 4.58
CA ILE A 132 6.32 -1.44 3.40
C ILE A 132 7.24 -2.58 3.86
N TYR A 133 6.75 -3.81 3.75
CA TYR A 133 7.48 -4.99 4.22
C TYR A 133 8.62 -5.38 3.28
N GLY A 134 9.61 -6.10 3.84
CA GLY A 134 10.69 -6.72 3.11
C GLY A 134 10.35 -8.13 2.61
N GLY A 135 11.38 -8.91 2.24
CA GLY A 135 11.22 -10.25 1.69
C GLY A 135 11.76 -10.37 0.27
N ALA A 136 12.80 -9.58 -0.06
CA ALA A 136 13.51 -9.61 -1.35
C ALA A 136 12.59 -9.41 -2.56
N PHE A 137 11.45 -8.73 -2.40
CA PHE A 137 10.40 -8.57 -3.42
C PHE A 137 9.76 -9.89 -3.89
N THR A 138 9.97 -10.99 -3.18
CA THR A 138 9.48 -12.32 -3.55
C THR A 138 8.54 -12.92 -2.53
N GLU A 139 8.53 -12.44 -1.30
CA GLU A 139 7.68 -12.91 -0.20
C GLU A 139 7.30 -11.76 0.74
N GLY A 140 6.26 -11.96 1.52
CA GLY A 140 5.77 -11.00 2.52
C GLY A 140 4.28 -10.70 2.38
N ALA A 141 3.73 -10.07 3.41
CA ALA A 141 2.35 -9.57 3.41
C ALA A 141 2.16 -8.48 4.48
N GLY A 142 1.28 -7.54 4.23
CA GLY A 142 0.88 -6.52 5.19
C GLY A 142 0.07 -7.05 6.38
N SER A 143 -0.38 -8.30 6.31
CA SER A 143 -1.15 -9.00 7.35
C SER A 143 -0.30 -9.81 8.34
N ILE A 144 1.03 -9.83 8.20
CA ILE A 144 1.92 -10.54 9.13
C ILE A 144 1.76 -9.95 10.54
N GLY A 145 1.55 -10.82 11.54
CA GLY A 145 1.28 -10.39 12.92
C GLY A 145 2.38 -9.51 13.54
N LEU A 146 3.63 -9.64 13.09
CA LEU A 146 4.74 -8.77 13.49
C LEU A 146 4.48 -7.29 13.11
N TYR A 147 3.66 -7.05 12.09
CA TYR A 147 3.35 -5.72 11.57
C TYR A 147 2.04 -5.13 12.11
N ASP A 148 1.48 -5.76 13.16
CA ASP A 148 0.27 -5.23 13.80
C ASP A 148 0.48 -3.79 14.30
N GLY A 149 -0.31 -2.87 13.77
CA GLY A 149 -0.18 -1.44 14.02
C GLY A 149 -0.71 -0.97 15.36
N THR A 150 -1.30 -1.85 16.17
CA THR A 150 -2.00 -1.50 17.42
C THR A 150 -1.14 -0.67 18.38
N MET A 151 0.12 -1.07 18.57
CA MET A 151 0.99 -0.39 19.54
C MET A 151 1.44 1.00 19.07
N LEU A 152 1.66 1.19 17.79
CA LEU A 152 1.96 2.50 17.22
C LEU A 152 0.69 3.38 17.22
N ALA A 153 -0.48 2.81 16.93
CA ALA A 153 -1.75 3.53 17.01
C ALA A 153 -2.06 4.00 18.42
N LYS A 154 -1.73 3.21 19.46
CA LYS A 154 -1.80 3.64 20.88
C LYS A 154 -0.88 4.80 21.19
N LYS A 155 0.25 4.90 20.50
CA LYS A 155 1.20 6.03 20.65
C LYS A 155 0.77 7.27 19.85
N GLY A 156 -0.38 7.23 19.19
CA GLY A 156 -1.00 8.40 18.57
C GLY A 156 -0.85 8.47 17.04
N ALA A 157 -0.27 7.48 16.37
CA ALA A 157 -0.23 7.41 14.92
C ALA A 157 -1.52 6.80 14.33
N VAL A 158 -1.79 7.06 13.06
CA VAL A 158 -2.60 6.20 12.20
C VAL A 158 -1.64 5.32 11.43
N VAL A 159 -1.78 4.00 11.54
CA VAL A 159 -0.86 3.04 10.92
C VAL A 159 -1.52 2.37 9.74
N VAL A 160 -0.79 2.28 8.63
CA VAL A 160 -1.23 1.58 7.42
C VAL A 160 -0.21 0.51 7.08
N THR A 161 -0.67 -0.70 6.78
CA THR A 161 0.14 -1.76 6.13
C THR A 161 -0.50 -2.11 4.80
N MET A 162 0.28 -2.51 3.81
CA MET A 162 -0.21 -2.82 2.47
C MET A 162 0.40 -4.10 1.92
N ASN A 163 -0.28 -4.73 0.98
CA ASN A 163 0.32 -5.70 0.08
C ASN A 163 0.83 -5.02 -1.20
N TYR A 164 1.77 -5.63 -1.88
CA TYR A 164 2.20 -5.29 -3.23
C TYR A 164 2.57 -6.58 -3.97
N ARG A 165 2.42 -6.60 -5.29
CA ARG A 165 2.74 -7.77 -6.10
C ARG A 165 4.20 -8.16 -5.98
N LEU A 166 4.44 -9.46 -5.94
CA LEU A 166 5.72 -10.09 -5.64
C LEU A 166 6.24 -10.89 -6.82
N GLY A 167 7.56 -11.14 -6.84
CA GLY A 167 8.20 -12.01 -7.81
C GLY A 167 7.82 -11.66 -9.25
N PRO A 168 7.50 -12.68 -10.08
CA PRO A 168 7.17 -12.45 -11.48
C PRO A 168 5.86 -11.70 -11.72
N PHE A 169 5.00 -11.56 -10.71
CA PHE A 169 3.75 -10.79 -10.84
C PHE A 169 3.97 -9.29 -10.69
N GLY A 170 4.97 -8.89 -9.89
CA GLY A 170 5.28 -7.49 -9.61
C GLY A 170 6.55 -6.96 -10.29
N PHE A 171 7.42 -7.85 -10.79
CA PHE A 171 8.77 -7.48 -11.21
C PHE A 171 9.25 -8.24 -12.46
N PHE A 172 8.35 -8.47 -13.41
CA PHE A 172 8.64 -9.11 -14.69
C PHE A 172 8.62 -8.07 -15.83
N ALA A 173 9.79 -7.79 -16.41
CA ALA A 173 9.93 -6.93 -17.57
C ALA A 173 9.89 -7.78 -18.86
N HIS A 174 9.18 -7.28 -19.89
CA HIS A 174 9.09 -7.94 -21.19
C HIS A 174 8.70 -6.91 -22.26
N PRO A 175 9.28 -6.96 -23.50
CA PRO A 175 8.99 -5.98 -24.54
C PRO A 175 7.50 -5.85 -24.89
N ALA A 176 6.74 -6.95 -24.93
CA ALA A 176 5.31 -6.92 -25.20
C ALA A 176 4.50 -6.23 -24.08
N LEU A 177 4.95 -6.32 -22.82
CA LEU A 177 4.33 -5.61 -21.69
C LEU A 177 4.63 -4.12 -21.79
N SER A 178 5.86 -3.76 -22.13
CA SER A 178 6.27 -2.36 -22.31
C SER A 178 5.55 -1.71 -23.49
N ALA A 179 5.36 -2.44 -24.58
CA ALA A 179 4.61 -1.95 -25.75
C ALA A 179 3.13 -1.66 -25.42
N GLU A 180 2.52 -2.43 -24.49
CA GLU A 180 1.14 -2.20 -24.04
C GLU A 180 1.04 -1.06 -22.99
N SER A 181 2.10 -0.81 -22.26
CA SER A 181 2.12 0.20 -21.20
C SER A 181 2.06 1.63 -21.80
N PRO A 182 1.22 2.52 -21.25
CA PRO A 182 1.18 3.93 -21.69
C PRO A 182 2.50 4.67 -21.42
N HIS A 183 3.36 4.10 -20.57
CA HIS A 183 4.66 4.66 -20.22
C HIS A 183 5.82 3.95 -20.93
N HIS A 184 5.52 2.95 -21.78
CA HIS A 184 6.50 2.11 -22.49
C HIS A 184 7.49 1.42 -21.55
N THR A 185 7.05 1.04 -20.34
CA THR A 185 7.85 0.36 -19.34
C THR A 185 7.12 -0.81 -18.72
N SER A 186 7.88 -1.78 -18.18
CA SER A 186 7.37 -2.93 -17.43
C SER A 186 8.40 -3.38 -16.39
N GLY A 187 7.99 -4.22 -15.43
CA GLY A 187 8.88 -4.79 -14.43
C GLY A 187 8.95 -4.04 -13.09
N ASN A 188 8.23 -2.92 -12.94
CA ASN A 188 8.11 -2.17 -11.70
C ASN A 188 6.67 -2.16 -11.13
N GLN A 189 5.82 -3.11 -11.54
CA GLN A 189 4.42 -3.13 -11.12
C GLN A 189 4.25 -3.24 -9.60
N GLY A 190 5.15 -3.96 -8.90
CA GLY A 190 5.13 -3.99 -7.44
C GLY A 190 5.42 -2.62 -6.80
N ILE A 191 6.18 -1.75 -7.48
CA ILE A 191 6.41 -0.38 -7.02
C ILE A 191 5.21 0.52 -7.34
N THR A 192 4.59 0.35 -8.52
CA THR A 192 3.37 1.10 -8.85
C THR A 192 2.21 0.73 -7.93
N ASP A 193 2.17 -0.50 -7.39
CA ASP A 193 1.23 -0.89 -6.33
C ASP A 193 1.46 -0.09 -5.05
N MET A 194 2.72 0.10 -4.63
CA MET A 194 3.06 0.92 -3.46
C MET A 194 2.66 2.38 -3.68
N LEU A 195 2.87 2.92 -4.88
CA LEU A 195 2.44 4.27 -5.26
C LEU A 195 0.91 4.39 -5.20
N ALA A 196 0.17 3.40 -5.71
CA ALA A 196 -1.30 3.39 -5.65
C ALA A 196 -1.81 3.36 -4.21
N ALA A 197 -1.17 2.59 -3.32
CA ALA A 197 -1.51 2.59 -1.89
C ALA A 197 -1.20 3.93 -1.22
N LEU A 198 -0.11 4.61 -1.61
CA LEU A 198 0.21 5.95 -1.12
C LEU A 198 -0.77 7.01 -1.62
N HIS A 199 -1.23 6.92 -2.87
CA HIS A 199 -2.34 7.75 -3.38
C HIS A 199 -3.61 7.50 -2.57
N TRP A 200 -3.97 6.23 -2.33
CA TRP A 200 -5.11 5.89 -1.47
C TRP A 200 -4.99 6.55 -0.09
N VAL A 201 -3.79 6.57 0.51
CA VAL A 201 -3.54 7.24 1.79
C VAL A 201 -3.81 8.74 1.68
N GLN A 202 -3.33 9.41 0.64
CA GLN A 202 -3.58 10.84 0.44
C GLN A 202 -5.08 11.15 0.35
N ASP A 203 -5.83 10.33 -0.34
CA ASP A 203 -7.25 10.56 -0.63
C ASP A 203 -8.17 10.19 0.55
N ASN A 204 -7.80 9.19 1.37
CA ASN A 204 -8.73 8.58 2.32
C ASN A 204 -8.32 8.68 3.80
N ILE A 205 -7.04 8.90 4.13
CA ILE A 205 -6.56 8.71 5.51
C ILE A 205 -7.14 9.73 6.50
N ALA A 206 -7.60 10.88 6.02
CA ALA A 206 -8.28 11.87 6.84
C ALA A 206 -9.56 11.33 7.47
N ALA A 207 -10.28 10.42 6.78
CA ALA A 207 -11.48 9.78 7.31
C ALA A 207 -11.19 8.90 8.53
N PHE A 208 -9.93 8.48 8.72
CA PHE A 208 -9.45 7.70 9.86
C PHE A 208 -8.76 8.59 10.93
N GLY A 209 -8.85 9.90 10.80
CA GLY A 209 -8.24 10.88 11.70
C GLY A 209 -6.74 11.09 11.47
N GLY A 210 -6.20 10.60 10.34
CA GLY A 210 -4.82 10.84 9.91
C GLY A 210 -4.67 12.17 9.19
N ASP A 211 -3.45 12.71 9.17
CA ASP A 211 -3.08 13.91 8.41
C ASP A 211 -2.35 13.52 7.12
N PRO A 212 -2.96 13.68 5.94
CA PRO A 212 -2.30 13.37 4.66
C PRO A 212 -1.07 14.27 4.40
N LYS A 213 -0.91 15.38 5.12
CA LYS A 213 0.27 16.25 5.07
C LYS A 213 1.36 15.85 6.07
N ASN A 214 1.19 14.76 6.81
CA ASN A 214 2.14 14.27 7.80
C ASN A 214 2.30 12.75 7.69
N VAL A 215 2.68 12.28 6.49
CA VAL A 215 2.86 10.88 6.15
C VAL A 215 4.33 10.49 6.23
N THR A 216 4.63 9.45 6.99
CA THR A 216 5.94 8.82 7.06
C THR A 216 5.84 7.42 6.46
N VAL A 217 6.62 7.12 5.42
CA VAL A 217 6.82 5.77 4.93
C VAL A 217 7.95 5.11 5.70
N PHE A 218 7.79 3.87 6.11
CA PHE A 218 8.84 3.13 6.81
C PHE A 218 8.82 1.66 6.38
N GLY A 219 9.99 1.02 6.38
CA GLY A 219 10.09 -0.35 5.90
C GLY A 219 11.46 -0.95 6.10
N GLN A 220 11.53 -2.27 6.02
CA GLN A 220 12.72 -3.04 6.31
C GLN A 220 13.16 -3.83 5.08
N SER A 221 14.49 -4.04 4.90
CA SER A 221 15.08 -4.86 3.82
C SER A 221 14.59 -4.40 2.43
N ALA A 222 13.98 -5.26 1.63
CA ALA A 222 13.44 -4.89 0.32
C ALA A 222 12.43 -3.74 0.40
N GLY A 223 11.61 -3.65 1.46
CA GLY A 223 10.72 -2.52 1.69
C GLY A 223 11.49 -1.21 1.92
N ALA A 224 12.60 -1.27 2.66
CA ALA A 224 13.48 -0.12 2.84
C ALA A 224 14.19 0.28 1.55
N MET A 225 14.57 -0.69 0.70
CA MET A 225 15.12 -0.44 -0.63
C MET A 225 14.09 0.27 -1.53
N ALA A 226 12.84 -0.20 -1.53
CA ALA A 226 11.74 0.44 -2.26
C ALA A 226 11.54 1.89 -1.79
N ILE A 227 11.52 2.13 -0.46
CA ILE A 227 11.41 3.48 0.10
C ILE A 227 12.56 4.37 -0.36
N SER A 228 13.79 3.88 -0.32
CA SER A 228 14.96 4.64 -0.77
C SER A 228 14.84 5.04 -2.25
N ALA A 229 14.30 4.15 -3.07
CA ALA A 229 14.03 4.41 -4.47
C ALA A 229 12.85 5.39 -4.66
N LEU A 230 11.75 5.24 -3.90
CA LEU A 230 10.59 6.15 -3.95
C LEU A 230 10.96 7.58 -3.57
N VAL A 231 11.96 7.79 -2.68
CA VAL A 231 12.47 9.13 -2.36
C VAL A 231 13.05 9.82 -3.59
N GLY A 232 13.65 9.07 -4.51
CA GLY A 232 14.19 9.58 -5.78
C GLY A 232 13.18 9.59 -6.94
N SER A 233 12.01 9.01 -6.76
CA SER A 233 10.99 8.88 -7.82
C SER A 233 10.22 10.19 -8.03
N PRO A 234 10.18 10.73 -9.26
CA PRO A 234 9.44 11.95 -9.54
C PRO A 234 7.93 11.79 -9.36
N ILE A 235 7.39 10.59 -9.61
CA ILE A 235 5.95 10.30 -9.48
C ILE A 235 5.52 10.00 -8.04
N ALA A 236 6.46 9.83 -7.11
CA ALA A 236 6.17 9.73 -5.67
C ALA A 236 6.15 11.09 -4.97
N LYS A 237 6.47 12.18 -5.68
CA LYS A 237 6.55 13.52 -5.10
C LYS A 237 5.22 13.94 -4.50
N GLY A 238 5.25 14.31 -3.21
CA GLY A 238 4.08 14.80 -2.48
C GLY A 238 3.24 13.70 -1.81
N LEU A 239 3.52 12.41 -2.05
CA LEU A 239 2.78 11.30 -1.45
C LEU A 239 3.18 11.02 0.00
N PHE A 240 4.37 11.44 0.41
CA PHE A 240 4.85 11.34 1.79
C PHE A 240 5.80 12.49 2.14
N ASN A 241 6.01 12.70 3.44
CA ASN A 241 6.80 13.82 3.96
C ASN A 241 8.11 13.34 4.60
N ARG A 242 8.14 12.08 5.07
CA ARG A 242 9.29 11.49 5.76
C ARG A 242 9.45 10.03 5.35
N ALA A 243 10.68 9.55 5.43
CA ALA A 243 11.03 8.17 5.12
C ALA A 243 11.96 7.60 6.20
N ILE A 244 11.73 6.34 6.58
CA ILE A 244 12.59 5.55 7.47
C ILE A 244 12.96 4.27 6.72
N SER A 245 14.25 4.09 6.45
CA SER A 245 14.79 2.94 5.73
C SER A 245 15.57 2.06 6.71
N GLU A 246 15.03 0.87 7.01
CA GLU A 246 15.59 -0.06 8.00
C GLU A 246 16.32 -1.21 7.30
N SER A 247 17.66 -1.29 7.44
CA SER A 247 18.47 -2.40 6.91
C SER A 247 18.26 -2.66 5.41
N GLY A 248 18.14 -1.62 4.61
CA GLY A 248 17.84 -1.73 3.18
C GLY A 248 18.30 -0.54 2.35
N ASN A 249 19.41 0.08 2.70
CA ASN A 249 19.98 1.13 1.87
C ASN A 249 20.58 0.53 0.59
N TRP A 250 20.15 1.02 -0.58
CA TRP A 250 20.71 0.61 -1.87
C TRP A 250 22.06 1.26 -2.20
N MET A 251 22.43 2.34 -1.53
CA MET A 251 23.71 3.01 -1.74
C MET A 251 24.86 2.20 -1.18
N GLY A 252 25.65 1.59 -2.05
CA GLY A 252 26.87 0.87 -1.71
C GLY A 252 26.74 -0.66 -1.51
N LEU A 253 25.55 -1.22 -1.59
CA LEU A 253 25.35 -2.67 -1.59
C LEU A 253 24.81 -3.14 -2.95
N ARG A 254 25.48 -4.11 -3.58
CA ARG A 254 25.02 -4.75 -4.83
C ARG A 254 23.62 -5.42 -4.71
N LEU A 255 23.21 -5.74 -3.49
CA LEU A 255 21.91 -6.31 -3.15
C LEU A 255 20.85 -5.21 -3.06
N GLY A 256 20.38 -4.67 -4.12
CA GLY A 256 19.33 -3.63 -4.11
C GLY A 256 19.61 -2.49 -5.08
N ALA A 257 20.71 -2.57 -5.83
CA ALA A 257 20.91 -1.69 -6.97
C ALA A 257 19.79 -1.90 -7.97
N MET A 258 19.21 -0.81 -8.48
CA MET A 258 18.30 -0.89 -9.62
C MET A 258 19.03 -1.53 -10.80
N ALA A 259 18.38 -2.50 -11.45
CA ALA A 259 18.93 -3.12 -12.64
C ALA A 259 18.68 -2.22 -13.87
N PRO A 260 19.57 -2.22 -14.85
CA PRO A 260 19.33 -1.55 -16.13
C PRO A 260 18.09 -2.13 -16.82
N TYR A 261 17.26 -1.27 -17.39
CA TYR A 261 15.96 -1.64 -17.94
C TYR A 261 16.07 -2.57 -19.18
N ALA A 262 16.79 -2.19 -20.21
CA ALA A 262 16.86 -2.96 -21.46
C ALA A 262 17.42 -4.40 -21.29
N PRO A 263 18.46 -4.65 -20.49
CA PRO A 263 18.88 -6.01 -20.17
C PRO A 263 17.82 -6.83 -19.44
N ALA A 264 16.99 -6.20 -18.60
CA ALA A 264 15.93 -6.88 -17.88
C ALA A 264 14.78 -7.29 -18.81
N GLU A 265 14.37 -6.43 -19.76
CA GLU A 265 13.41 -6.78 -20.81
C GLU A 265 13.89 -7.94 -21.68
N ALA A 266 15.12 -7.87 -22.18
CA ALA A 266 15.71 -8.93 -23.00
C ALA A 266 15.82 -10.27 -22.24
N ALA A 267 16.07 -10.22 -20.93
CA ALA A 267 16.08 -11.42 -20.10
C ALA A 267 14.68 -12.00 -19.90
N GLY A 268 13.65 -11.16 -19.77
CA GLY A 268 12.26 -11.59 -19.68
C GLY A 268 11.75 -12.20 -20.97
N GLU A 269 12.08 -11.61 -22.13
CA GLU A 269 11.77 -12.15 -23.44
C GLU A 269 12.37 -13.55 -23.63
N LYS A 270 13.69 -13.71 -23.43
CA LYS A 270 14.37 -15.01 -23.51
C LYS A 270 13.74 -16.07 -22.59
N LYS A 271 13.28 -15.65 -21.42
CA LYS A 271 12.64 -16.55 -20.46
C LYS A 271 11.28 -17.01 -20.94
N ALA A 272 10.47 -16.10 -21.50
CA ALA A 272 9.19 -16.42 -22.12
C ALA A 272 9.37 -17.37 -23.33
N GLU A 273 10.31 -17.06 -24.22
CA GLU A 273 10.66 -17.90 -25.38
C GLU A 273 11.09 -19.32 -24.96
N ALA A 274 11.96 -19.44 -23.96
CA ALA A 274 12.41 -20.73 -23.42
C ALA A 274 11.26 -21.55 -22.81
N ALA A 275 10.19 -20.89 -22.36
CA ALA A 275 8.96 -21.52 -21.89
C ALA A 275 7.92 -21.78 -23.00
N GLY A 276 8.24 -21.46 -24.26
CA GLY A 276 7.33 -21.60 -25.42
C GLY A 276 6.22 -20.53 -25.45
N LEU A 277 6.41 -19.41 -24.77
CA LEU A 277 5.42 -18.34 -24.64
C LEU A 277 5.77 -17.19 -25.62
N MET A 278 5.14 -17.18 -26.78
CA MET A 278 5.46 -16.25 -27.86
C MET A 278 4.56 -15.00 -27.87
N THR A 279 3.50 -14.99 -27.09
CA THR A 279 2.54 -13.88 -27.07
C THR A 279 2.15 -13.51 -25.65
N LEU A 280 1.76 -12.25 -25.45
CA LEU A 280 1.24 -11.76 -24.17
C LEU A 280 -0.03 -12.52 -23.74
N ALA A 281 -0.90 -12.88 -24.70
CA ALA A 281 -2.09 -13.68 -24.42
C ALA A 281 -1.73 -15.07 -23.86
N GLN A 282 -0.72 -15.75 -24.41
CA GLN A 282 -0.23 -17.02 -23.87
C GLN A 282 0.33 -16.86 -22.44
N MET A 283 1.09 -15.79 -22.20
CA MET A 283 1.62 -15.50 -20.86
C MET A 283 0.49 -15.23 -19.85
N ARG A 284 -0.53 -14.45 -20.23
CA ARG A 284 -1.68 -14.13 -19.37
C ARG A 284 -2.60 -15.33 -19.12
N ALA A 285 -2.63 -16.30 -20.03
CA ALA A 285 -3.40 -17.52 -19.85
C ALA A 285 -2.79 -18.53 -18.86
N LEU A 286 -1.55 -18.31 -18.42
CA LEU A 286 -0.90 -19.18 -17.44
C LEU A 286 -1.62 -19.14 -16.09
N SER A 287 -1.68 -20.30 -15.42
CA SER A 287 -2.03 -20.34 -14.00
C SER A 287 -0.98 -19.58 -13.15
N PRO A 288 -1.31 -19.12 -11.94
CA PRO A 288 -0.35 -18.50 -11.05
C PRO A 288 0.87 -19.40 -10.76
N GLU A 289 0.64 -20.70 -10.63
CA GLU A 289 1.69 -21.71 -10.42
C GLU A 289 2.63 -21.77 -11.64
N ASP A 290 2.06 -21.77 -12.85
CA ASP A 290 2.84 -21.77 -14.09
C ASP A 290 3.62 -20.47 -14.29
N VAL A 291 3.04 -19.31 -13.95
CA VAL A 291 3.77 -18.03 -13.95
C VAL A 291 4.97 -18.12 -13.01
N THR A 292 4.78 -18.63 -11.81
CA THR A 292 5.86 -18.79 -10.83
C THR A 292 6.92 -19.77 -11.33
N ALA A 293 6.53 -20.89 -11.91
CA ALA A 293 7.44 -21.93 -12.36
C ALA A 293 8.22 -21.52 -13.63
N LYS A 294 7.53 -20.93 -14.61
CA LYS A 294 8.09 -20.64 -15.94
C LYS A 294 8.74 -19.26 -16.01
N LEU A 295 8.14 -18.25 -15.38
CA LEU A 295 8.59 -16.85 -15.43
C LEU A 295 9.24 -16.40 -14.12
N GLY A 296 9.10 -17.17 -13.02
CA GLY A 296 9.71 -16.93 -11.73
C GLY A 296 11.21 -17.15 -11.69
N GLY A 297 11.79 -17.08 -10.51
CA GLY A 297 13.22 -17.18 -10.23
C GLY A 297 13.83 -15.82 -9.95
N ARG A 298 15.10 -15.82 -9.57
CA ARG A 298 15.86 -14.57 -9.37
C ARG A 298 16.07 -13.90 -10.73
N GLY A 299 15.11 -13.05 -11.10
CA GLY A 299 15.34 -12.07 -12.16
C GLY A 299 16.40 -11.05 -11.73
N PRO A 300 16.82 -10.14 -12.61
CA PRO A 300 17.67 -9.02 -12.22
C PRO A 300 16.90 -8.14 -11.22
N GLY A 301 16.95 -8.51 -10.00
CA GLY A 301 16.89 -7.70 -8.82
C GLY A 301 15.75 -6.75 -8.50
N GLY A 302 14.52 -7.04 -8.80
CA GLY A 302 13.37 -6.33 -8.21
C GLY A 302 13.06 -4.95 -8.82
N MET A 303 13.88 -3.95 -8.72
CA MET A 303 13.61 -2.60 -9.24
C MET A 303 14.43 -2.29 -10.48
N LEU A 304 13.83 -1.61 -11.45
CA LEU A 304 14.44 -1.27 -12.73
C LEU A 304 14.52 0.25 -12.90
N ALA A 305 15.67 0.75 -13.41
CA ALA A 305 15.80 2.12 -13.86
C ALA A 305 15.08 2.24 -15.23
N ASP A 306 13.79 2.51 -15.20
CA ASP A 306 12.88 2.43 -16.35
C ASP A 306 12.60 3.80 -17.00
N GLY A 307 13.11 4.89 -16.41
CA GLY A 307 12.88 6.25 -16.88
C GLY A 307 11.48 6.81 -16.57
N TYR A 308 10.60 6.03 -15.96
CA TYR A 308 9.25 6.46 -15.56
C TYR A 308 9.07 6.44 -14.03
N VAL A 309 9.12 5.26 -13.43
CA VAL A 309 9.06 5.13 -11.97
C VAL A 309 10.37 5.64 -11.37
N PHE A 310 11.48 5.30 -12.00
CA PHE A 310 12.83 5.68 -11.60
C PHE A 310 13.61 6.19 -12.82
N PRO A 311 14.18 7.43 -12.72
CA PRO A 311 14.97 8.04 -13.79
C PRO A 311 16.26 7.28 -14.09
#